data_80fba2d3616056489dcb296db7a17c13
#
_entry.id   80fba2d3616056489dcb296db7a17c13
#
_cell.length_a   1.000
_cell.length_b   1.000
_cell.length_c   1.000
_cell.angle_alpha   90.00
_cell.angle_beta   90.00
_cell.angle_gamma   90.00
#
_symmetry.space_group_name_H-M   'P 1'
#
loop_
_entity.id
_entity.type
_entity.pdbx_description
1 polymer ?
#
loop_
_entity_poly.entity_id
_entity_poly.type
_entity_poly.pdbx_seq_one_letter_code
_entity_poly.pdbx_strand_id
1 'polypeptide(L)'
;MIRRIPNDQGIKMKRWGIVPSLVAVLFASFAWADGDHGAHTPKMAAPFWVWAVGLGVLTVVVLILIRQAKRGTLMSERFRGFSRNARLLLIRSPFSGLSVSLIRLLFNLYLLAVGFDMLFVAKFAAINWTCHGLSVIPSGILSDLFGRRRVFLLAYTGNLLATTAIVFVTDPTWLLILAAVIGLFEGGHAIVGPPFMVEQSRPDERVHLFSLNGGIQVGAASLGNLAAGVLPLAFAALFDIGPESAWARRAALMCGLPIMLLSMIPIYLIREEWRPMNIRRWVEGIENYGRIGMLALTEGLVGLGLGFSAPFFNIFFDQHLKASTAQIGLIFALGSILTAMVTLFVPIVVHRLGRVRTVTFVKLLGIPSLILLGMSYDIVWAGAMYVITILLIGGPFPNKGISDPIYTLFAMEVVKERERGTTNGIMHAFVEFPMGIGAALAGPFMAAGDWQTPYMIGGGIFAVAFILYYLYFVRIDGREPVLQPATAS
;
A
#
# COMPACT_ATOMS: atom_id res chain seq x y z
N MET A 1 -6.99 21.24 -56.16
CA MET A 1 -5.86 22.00 -55.64
C MET A 1 -5.46 21.37 -54.27
N ILE A 2 -4.57 20.39 -54.29
CA ILE A 2 -4.19 19.56 -53.15
C ILE A 2 -2.91 20.16 -52.55
N ARG A 3 -2.96 20.68 -51.32
CA ARG A 3 -1.76 21.12 -50.57
C ARG A 3 -1.21 19.95 -49.78
N ARG A 4 0.00 19.54 -50.12
CA ARG A 4 0.84 18.60 -49.38
C ARG A 4 1.27 19.21 -48.01
N ILE A 5 1.19 18.37 -46.96
CA ILE A 5 1.76 18.65 -45.65
C ILE A 5 3.19 18.08 -45.62
N PRO A 6 4.21 18.80 -45.13
CA PRO A 6 5.59 18.32 -45.10
C PRO A 6 5.80 17.26 -43.99
N ASN A 7 6.62 16.30 -44.35
CA ASN A 7 7.10 15.20 -43.57
C ASN A 7 8.10 15.69 -42.50
N ASP A 8 7.76 15.65 -41.23
CA ASP A 8 8.65 15.98 -40.16
C ASP A 8 9.23 14.69 -39.53
N GLN A 9 10.29 14.17 -40.16
CA GLN A 9 11.13 13.09 -39.65
C GLN A 9 12.41 13.70 -39.04
N GLY A 10 12.38 14.10 -37.76
CA GLY A 10 13.57 14.68 -37.19
C GLY A 10 13.77 14.62 -35.67
N ILE A 11 12.82 14.14 -34.86
CA ILE A 11 12.95 14.24 -33.39
C ILE A 11 12.61 12.91 -32.68
N LYS A 12 13.15 11.78 -33.07
CA LYS A 12 12.80 10.49 -32.44
C LYS A 12 13.94 9.70 -31.78
N MET A 13 15.16 10.19 -31.66
CA MET A 13 16.27 9.32 -31.22
C MET A 13 17.03 9.74 -29.94
N LYS A 14 16.63 10.77 -29.19
CA LYS A 14 17.37 11.18 -27.95
C LYS A 14 16.71 10.82 -26.61
N ARG A 15 15.53 10.20 -26.58
CA ARG A 15 14.82 9.85 -25.31
C ARG A 15 15.04 8.42 -24.78
N TRP A 16 15.79 7.59 -25.47
CA TRP A 16 15.96 6.16 -25.11
C TRP A 16 17.21 5.87 -24.26
N GLY A 17 18.09 6.83 -24.05
CA GLY A 17 19.33 6.63 -23.29
C GLY A 17 19.17 6.59 -21.75
N ILE A 18 18.06 7.08 -21.21
CA ILE A 18 17.89 7.22 -19.76
C ILE A 18 17.49 5.89 -19.09
N VAL A 19 16.66 5.07 -19.73
CA VAL A 19 16.20 3.79 -19.16
C VAL A 19 17.32 2.74 -19.08
N PRO A 20 18.16 2.53 -20.12
CA PRO A 20 19.32 1.64 -19.99
C PRO A 20 20.35 2.14 -18.98
N SER A 21 20.51 3.47 -18.84
CA SER A 21 21.44 4.07 -17.88
C SER A 21 20.97 3.88 -16.43
N LEU A 22 19.67 4.02 -16.15
CA LEU A 22 19.09 3.73 -14.83
C LEU A 22 19.20 2.26 -14.46
N VAL A 23 18.96 1.37 -15.41
CA VAL A 23 19.14 -0.09 -15.24
C VAL A 23 20.62 -0.42 -15.00
N ALA A 24 21.54 0.20 -15.75
CA ALA A 24 22.98 0.01 -15.56
C ALA A 24 23.48 0.55 -14.20
N VAL A 25 22.95 1.68 -13.72
CA VAL A 25 23.27 2.23 -12.39
C VAL A 25 22.74 1.32 -11.29
N LEU A 26 21.53 0.74 -11.45
CA LEU A 26 21.00 -0.28 -10.53
C LEU A 26 21.86 -1.53 -10.50
N PHE A 27 22.35 -2.00 -11.68
CA PHE A 27 23.27 -3.14 -11.75
C PHE A 27 24.65 -2.84 -11.15
N ALA A 28 25.20 -1.65 -11.40
CA ALA A 28 26.48 -1.26 -10.83
C ALA A 28 26.41 -1.12 -9.29
N SER A 29 25.27 -0.63 -8.75
CA SER A 29 25.06 -0.55 -7.29
C SER A 29 24.97 -1.94 -6.65
N PHE A 30 24.46 -2.94 -7.35
CA PHE A 30 24.42 -4.32 -6.88
C PHE A 30 25.78 -5.02 -6.94
N ALA A 31 26.58 -4.75 -7.99
CA ALA A 31 27.93 -5.32 -8.12
C ALA A 31 28.92 -4.69 -7.12
N TRP A 32 28.70 -3.43 -6.71
CA TRP A 32 29.59 -2.74 -5.78
C TRP A 32 29.27 -3.04 -4.30
N ALA A 33 28.06 -3.45 -3.97
CA ALA A 33 27.67 -3.86 -2.62
C ALA A 33 28.30 -5.21 -2.19
N ASP A 34 28.89 -5.97 -3.11
CA ASP A 34 29.60 -7.24 -2.84
C ASP A 34 31.11 -7.07 -2.58
N GLY A 35 31.65 -5.86 -2.64
CA GLY A 35 33.06 -5.54 -2.39
C GLY A 35 33.32 -5.10 -0.96
N ASP A 36 34.06 -5.90 -0.21
CA ASP A 36 34.73 -5.61 1.06
C ASP A 36 33.91 -5.57 2.36
N HIS A 37 33.60 -6.76 2.90
CA HIS A 37 33.60 -6.98 4.34
C HIS A 37 34.19 -8.36 4.66
N GLY A 38 35.30 -8.34 5.43
CA GLY A 38 36.16 -9.47 5.76
C GLY A 38 35.45 -10.72 6.26
N ALA A 39 36.01 -11.82 5.81
CA ALA A 39 36.02 -13.20 6.29
C ALA A 39 34.97 -13.59 7.37
N HIS A 40 34.02 -14.40 6.99
CA HIS A 40 33.63 -15.73 7.48
C HIS A 40 32.18 -16.04 7.11
N THR A 41 32.02 -16.92 6.21
CA THR A 41 30.94 -17.72 5.67
C THR A 41 30.76 -17.50 4.17
N PRO A 42 30.66 -18.53 3.35
CA PRO A 42 30.35 -18.40 1.93
C PRO A 42 28.87 -17.95 1.82
N LYS A 43 28.65 -16.65 1.65
CA LYS A 43 27.35 -16.14 1.22
C LYS A 43 27.15 -16.69 -0.19
N MET A 44 26.29 -17.67 -0.36
CA MET A 44 25.78 -18.06 -1.68
C MET A 44 25.12 -16.82 -2.27
N ALA A 45 25.83 -16.17 -3.19
CA ALA A 45 25.23 -15.14 -4.03
C ALA A 45 23.96 -15.72 -4.63
N ALA A 46 22.86 -14.99 -4.56
CA ALA A 46 21.60 -15.45 -5.13
C ALA A 46 21.86 -15.89 -6.58
N PRO A 47 21.41 -17.08 -6.99
CA PRO A 47 21.68 -17.58 -8.31
C PRO A 47 21.21 -16.54 -9.34
N PHE A 48 22.09 -16.18 -10.27
CA PHE A 48 21.86 -15.16 -11.31
C PHE A 48 20.49 -15.28 -12.00
N TRP A 49 19.95 -16.51 -12.13
CA TRP A 49 18.63 -16.75 -12.73
C TRP A 49 17.47 -16.14 -11.95
N VAL A 50 17.56 -15.97 -10.61
CA VAL A 50 16.49 -15.35 -9.80
C VAL A 50 16.37 -13.85 -10.14
N TRP A 51 17.51 -13.19 -10.26
CA TRP A 51 17.57 -11.79 -10.70
C TRP A 51 17.19 -11.65 -12.18
N ALA A 52 17.59 -12.61 -13.03
CA ALA A 52 17.20 -12.65 -14.43
C ALA A 52 15.69 -12.84 -14.62
N VAL A 53 15.03 -13.66 -13.82
CA VAL A 53 13.57 -13.83 -13.84
C VAL A 53 12.87 -12.55 -13.38
N GLY A 54 13.32 -11.93 -12.27
CA GLY A 54 12.74 -10.66 -11.78
C GLY A 54 12.87 -9.55 -12.81
N LEU A 55 14.02 -9.40 -13.45
CA LEU A 55 14.27 -8.45 -14.54
C LEU A 55 13.53 -8.81 -15.82
N GLY A 56 13.40 -10.09 -16.15
CA GLY A 56 12.61 -10.55 -17.28
C GLY A 56 11.13 -10.16 -17.11
N VAL A 57 10.57 -10.40 -15.94
CA VAL A 57 9.20 -10.00 -15.60
C VAL A 57 9.06 -8.47 -15.64
N LEU A 58 9.99 -7.73 -15.04
CA LEU A 58 9.97 -6.25 -15.07
C LEU A 58 10.06 -5.73 -16.51
N THR A 59 10.92 -6.33 -17.33
CA THR A 59 11.07 -5.97 -18.76
C THR A 59 9.79 -6.24 -19.55
N VAL A 60 9.16 -7.40 -19.35
CA VAL A 60 7.88 -7.74 -19.98
C VAL A 60 6.78 -6.77 -19.56
N VAL A 61 6.71 -6.40 -18.27
CA VAL A 61 5.76 -5.41 -17.75
C VAL A 61 5.98 -4.04 -18.40
N VAL A 62 7.23 -3.58 -18.39
CA VAL A 62 7.60 -2.29 -19.02
C VAL A 62 7.27 -2.31 -20.52
N LEU A 63 7.54 -3.42 -21.21
CA LEU A 63 7.18 -3.57 -22.63
C LEU A 63 5.66 -3.59 -22.87
N ILE A 64 4.89 -4.25 -21.99
CA ILE A 64 3.41 -4.23 -22.05
C ILE A 64 2.89 -2.82 -21.80
N LEU A 65 3.40 -2.13 -20.77
CA LEU A 65 3.03 -0.75 -20.46
C LEU A 65 3.42 0.22 -21.58
N ILE A 66 4.60 0.06 -22.18
CA ILE A 66 5.04 0.82 -23.37
C ILE A 66 4.16 0.52 -24.58
N ARG A 67 3.79 -0.75 -24.79
CA ARG A 67 2.92 -1.15 -25.90
C ARG A 67 1.49 -0.64 -25.72
N GLN A 68 0.98 -0.64 -24.48
CA GLN A 68 -0.30 -0.01 -24.15
C GLN A 68 -0.22 1.52 -24.22
N ALA A 69 0.87 2.14 -23.79
CA ALA A 69 1.11 3.58 -23.94
C ALA A 69 1.29 3.97 -25.42
N LYS A 70 1.88 3.13 -26.26
CA LYS A 70 1.96 3.34 -27.72
C LYS A 70 0.63 3.14 -28.44
N ARG A 71 -0.27 2.31 -27.91
CA ARG A 71 -1.68 2.27 -28.33
C ARG A 71 -2.49 3.43 -27.74
N GLY A 72 -1.85 4.39 -27.18
CA GLY A 72 -2.20 5.46 -26.26
C GLY A 72 -3.06 6.60 -26.79
N THR A 73 -3.72 6.47 -27.91
CA THR A 73 -4.86 7.32 -28.25
C THR A 73 -6.01 7.12 -27.24
N LEU A 74 -6.29 5.90 -26.84
CA LEU A 74 -7.37 5.56 -25.90
C LEU A 74 -7.14 6.13 -24.48
N MET A 75 -5.89 6.19 -23.98
CA MET A 75 -5.61 6.63 -22.61
C MET A 75 -5.64 8.16 -22.48
N SER A 76 -5.12 8.88 -23.47
CA SER A 76 -5.19 10.34 -23.49
C SER A 76 -6.60 10.87 -23.74
N GLU A 77 -7.37 10.21 -24.61
CA GLU A 77 -8.77 10.54 -24.88
C GLU A 77 -9.64 10.22 -23.66
N ARG A 78 -9.46 9.06 -23.04
CA ARG A 78 -10.16 8.71 -21.79
C ARG A 78 -9.81 9.66 -20.66
N PHE A 79 -8.53 10.05 -20.50
CA PHE A 79 -8.12 11.02 -19.48
C PHE A 79 -8.78 12.39 -19.73
N ARG A 80 -8.91 12.81 -20.97
CA ARG A 80 -9.62 14.06 -21.34
C ARG A 80 -11.14 13.96 -21.11
N GLY A 81 -11.70 12.76 -21.19
CA GLY A 81 -13.11 12.48 -20.93
C GLY A 81 -13.51 12.61 -19.46
N PHE A 82 -12.57 12.49 -18.50
CA PHE A 82 -12.88 12.65 -17.09
C PHE A 82 -13.27 14.09 -16.74
N SER A 83 -14.14 14.23 -15.73
CA SER A 83 -14.47 15.52 -15.13
C SER A 83 -13.20 16.21 -14.60
N ARG A 84 -13.25 17.54 -14.47
CA ARG A 84 -12.11 18.33 -13.96
C ARG A 84 -11.63 17.81 -12.59
N ASN A 85 -12.56 17.53 -11.68
CA ASN A 85 -12.24 17.07 -10.34
C ASN A 85 -11.68 15.64 -10.34
N ALA A 86 -12.22 14.72 -11.17
CA ALA A 86 -11.67 13.38 -11.35
C ALA A 86 -10.23 13.41 -11.89
N ARG A 87 -9.92 14.30 -12.83
CA ARG A 87 -8.54 14.50 -13.33
C ARG A 87 -7.58 14.98 -12.24
N LEU A 88 -8.03 15.90 -11.39
CA LEU A 88 -7.22 16.39 -10.26
C LEU A 88 -6.91 15.26 -9.26
N LEU A 89 -7.88 14.37 -8.99
CA LEU A 89 -7.67 13.20 -8.14
C LEU A 89 -6.65 12.22 -8.76
N LEU A 90 -6.71 12.00 -10.08
CA LEU A 90 -5.72 11.17 -10.79
C LEU A 90 -4.32 11.79 -10.79
N ILE A 91 -4.21 13.12 -10.92
CA ILE A 91 -2.93 13.84 -10.84
C ILE A 91 -2.32 13.72 -9.44
N ARG A 92 -3.13 13.68 -8.39
CA ARG A 92 -2.68 13.48 -7.01
C ARG A 92 -2.05 12.10 -6.80
N SER A 93 -2.61 11.07 -7.42
CA SER A 93 -2.32 9.65 -7.11
C SER A 93 -0.84 9.26 -7.20
N PRO A 94 -0.06 9.66 -8.22
CA PRO A 94 1.36 9.31 -8.29
C PRO A 94 2.17 9.94 -7.15
N PHE A 95 1.90 11.18 -6.79
CA PHE A 95 2.61 11.85 -5.68
C PHE A 95 2.29 11.18 -4.34
N SER A 96 1.02 10.80 -4.11
CA SER A 96 0.59 10.11 -2.91
C SER A 96 1.22 8.71 -2.81
N GLY A 97 1.16 7.90 -3.87
CA GLY A 97 1.73 6.55 -3.88
C GLY A 97 3.24 6.56 -3.63
N LEU A 98 3.96 7.46 -4.31
CA LEU A 98 5.41 7.58 -4.19
C LEU A 98 5.83 8.04 -2.78
N SER A 99 5.23 9.11 -2.25
CA SER A 99 5.60 9.65 -0.93
C SER A 99 5.30 8.70 0.21
N VAL A 100 4.10 8.07 0.20
CA VAL A 100 3.69 7.14 1.26
C VAL A 100 4.62 5.92 1.32
N SER A 101 4.95 5.30 0.17
CA SER A 101 5.80 4.12 0.14
C SER A 101 7.24 4.44 0.53
N LEU A 102 7.78 5.57 0.07
CA LEU A 102 9.12 6.03 0.44
C LEU A 102 9.23 6.24 1.96
N ILE A 103 8.29 6.99 2.53
CA ILE A 103 8.30 7.29 3.97
C ILE A 103 8.10 6.03 4.80
N ARG A 104 7.13 5.19 4.48
CA ARG A 104 6.83 3.96 5.25
C ARG A 104 7.98 2.96 5.24
N LEU A 105 8.66 2.78 4.10
CA LEU A 105 9.80 1.87 4.03
C LEU A 105 10.96 2.37 4.89
N LEU A 106 11.30 3.65 4.80
CA LEU A 106 12.49 4.20 5.46
C LEU A 106 12.28 4.53 6.94
N PHE A 107 11.05 4.84 7.36
CA PHE A 107 10.84 5.45 8.67
C PHE A 107 11.27 4.56 9.84
N ASN A 108 10.85 3.29 9.86
CA ASN A 108 11.26 2.34 10.90
C ASN A 108 12.78 2.12 10.90
N LEU A 109 13.37 2.02 9.70
CA LEU A 109 14.81 1.87 9.54
C LEU A 109 15.58 3.10 10.03
N TYR A 110 15.00 4.29 9.86
CA TYR A 110 15.53 5.53 10.40
C TYR A 110 15.51 5.55 11.94
N LEU A 111 14.43 5.14 12.57
CA LEU A 111 14.34 5.05 14.03
C LEU A 111 15.43 4.15 14.60
N LEU A 112 15.65 2.97 14.02
CA LEU A 112 16.73 2.05 14.42
C LEU A 112 18.11 2.68 14.22
N ALA A 113 18.33 3.39 13.10
CA ALA A 113 19.59 4.05 12.82
C ALA A 113 19.89 5.23 13.77
N VAL A 114 18.87 5.89 14.31
CA VAL A 114 18.99 6.92 15.36
C VAL A 114 19.39 6.32 16.70
N GLY A 115 19.17 5.00 16.89
CA GLY A 115 19.54 4.27 18.11
C GLY A 115 18.36 3.82 18.97
N PHE A 116 17.14 3.96 18.48
CA PHE A 116 15.98 3.39 19.18
C PHE A 116 15.98 1.85 19.06
N ASP A 117 15.56 1.19 20.12
CA ASP A 117 15.45 -0.27 20.13
C ASP A 117 14.17 -0.77 19.40
N MET A 118 14.11 -2.06 19.17
CA MET A 118 12.99 -2.71 18.50
C MET A 118 11.68 -2.55 19.28
N LEU A 119 11.75 -2.53 20.62
CA LEU A 119 10.56 -2.37 21.47
C LEU A 119 9.96 -0.96 21.32
N PHE A 120 10.80 0.07 21.19
CA PHE A 120 10.34 1.43 20.91
C PHE A 120 9.67 1.52 19.55
N VAL A 121 10.25 0.92 18.48
CA VAL A 121 9.65 0.91 17.16
C VAL A 121 8.31 0.18 17.16
N ALA A 122 8.18 -0.92 17.89
CA ALA A 122 6.92 -1.63 18.06
C ALA A 122 5.87 -0.78 18.81
N LYS A 123 6.25 -0.05 19.86
CA LYS A 123 5.37 0.91 20.56
C LYS A 123 4.91 2.03 19.62
N PHE A 124 5.83 2.57 18.83
CA PHE A 124 5.51 3.59 17.83
C PHE A 124 4.46 3.07 16.83
N ALA A 125 4.69 1.90 16.25
CA ALA A 125 3.76 1.27 15.32
C ALA A 125 2.40 0.99 15.98
N ALA A 126 2.40 0.47 17.20
CA ALA A 126 1.20 0.18 17.98
C ALA A 126 0.33 1.44 18.18
N ILE A 127 0.93 2.53 18.64
CA ILE A 127 0.22 3.80 18.86
C ILE A 127 -0.28 4.36 17.54
N ASN A 128 0.55 4.36 16.50
CA ASN A 128 0.17 4.89 15.19
C ASN A 128 -1.06 4.16 14.61
N TRP A 129 -1.01 2.81 14.53
CA TRP A 129 -2.12 2.02 13.97
C TRP A 129 -3.38 2.05 14.84
N THR A 130 -3.23 2.04 16.17
CA THR A 130 -4.37 2.18 17.10
C THR A 130 -5.07 3.52 16.91
N CYS A 131 -4.33 4.62 16.87
CA CYS A 131 -4.88 5.95 16.65
C CYS A 131 -5.47 6.11 15.24
N HIS A 132 -4.86 5.46 14.22
CA HIS A 132 -5.41 5.39 12.88
C HIS A 132 -6.83 4.78 12.93
N GLY A 133 -6.97 3.58 13.48
CA GLY A 133 -8.28 2.91 13.58
C GLY A 133 -9.31 3.71 14.36
N LEU A 134 -8.93 4.31 15.49
CA LEU A 134 -9.81 5.15 16.31
C LEU A 134 -10.30 6.40 15.57
N SER A 135 -9.51 6.95 14.66
CA SER A 135 -9.87 8.18 13.94
C SER A 135 -10.79 7.94 12.74
N VAL A 136 -10.89 6.71 12.21
CA VAL A 136 -11.65 6.40 10.99
C VAL A 136 -13.11 6.82 11.11
N ILE A 137 -13.82 6.34 12.13
CA ILE A 137 -15.26 6.62 12.30
C ILE A 137 -15.50 8.10 12.59
N PRO A 138 -14.83 8.76 13.56
CA PRO A 138 -15.01 10.19 13.78
C PRO A 138 -14.73 11.05 12.54
N SER A 139 -13.68 10.72 11.80
CA SER A 139 -13.33 11.46 10.57
C SER A 139 -14.35 11.30 9.46
N GLY A 140 -14.95 10.12 9.32
CA GLY A 140 -16.08 9.90 8.43
C GLY A 140 -17.26 10.82 8.77
N ILE A 141 -17.67 10.86 10.04
CA ILE A 141 -18.75 11.74 10.55
C ILE A 141 -18.41 13.22 10.32
N LEU A 142 -17.19 13.63 10.68
CA LEU A 142 -16.73 15.01 10.47
C LEU A 142 -16.75 15.41 9.00
N SER A 143 -16.40 14.48 8.10
CA SER A 143 -16.39 14.74 6.65
C SER A 143 -17.80 14.96 6.08
N ASP A 144 -18.79 14.26 6.62
CA ASP A 144 -20.18 14.42 6.23
C ASP A 144 -20.79 15.73 6.80
N LEU A 145 -20.30 16.22 7.96
CA LEU A 145 -20.75 17.46 8.60
C LEU A 145 -20.11 18.72 8.03
N PHE A 146 -18.78 18.70 7.82
CA PHE A 146 -17.99 19.88 7.48
C PHE A 146 -17.58 19.94 6.01
N GLY A 147 -17.85 18.89 5.24
CA GLY A 147 -17.45 18.73 3.85
C GLY A 147 -16.17 17.91 3.70
N ARG A 148 -16.18 17.02 2.70
CA ARG A 148 -15.12 16.04 2.50
C ARG A 148 -13.78 16.70 2.15
N ARG A 149 -13.79 17.72 1.30
CA ARG A 149 -12.58 18.45 0.92
C ARG A 149 -11.90 19.11 2.12
N ARG A 150 -12.67 19.73 3.02
CA ARG A 150 -12.11 20.43 4.19
C ARG A 150 -11.47 19.45 5.16
N VAL A 151 -12.17 18.35 5.48
CA VAL A 151 -11.65 17.32 6.40
C VAL A 151 -10.45 16.61 5.78
N PHE A 152 -10.49 16.32 4.47
CA PHE A 152 -9.36 15.72 3.75
C PHE A 152 -8.11 16.62 3.79
N LEU A 153 -8.27 17.93 3.51
CA LEU A 153 -7.16 18.89 3.57
C LEU A 153 -6.61 19.02 4.99
N LEU A 154 -7.49 19.09 6.00
CA LEU A 154 -7.08 19.16 7.40
C LEU A 154 -6.27 17.91 7.79
N ALA A 155 -6.80 16.72 7.50
CA ALA A 155 -6.15 15.45 7.80
C ALA A 155 -4.79 15.33 7.07
N TYR A 156 -4.74 15.70 5.80
CA TYR A 156 -3.51 15.62 5.02
C TYR A 156 -2.46 16.65 5.45
N THR A 157 -2.89 17.88 5.78
CA THR A 157 -1.99 18.93 6.31
C THR A 157 -1.44 18.54 7.67
N GLY A 158 -2.30 18.04 8.56
CA GLY A 158 -1.88 17.58 9.90
C GLY A 158 -0.89 16.42 9.81
N ASN A 159 -1.16 15.45 8.93
CA ASN A 159 -0.24 14.35 8.66
C ASN A 159 1.11 14.85 8.10
N LEU A 160 1.12 15.76 7.12
CA LEU A 160 2.34 16.33 6.57
C LEU A 160 3.16 17.06 7.65
N LEU A 161 2.53 17.90 8.46
CA LEU A 161 3.21 18.63 9.53
C LEU A 161 3.78 17.68 10.59
N ALA A 162 3.02 16.70 11.02
CA ALA A 162 3.48 15.71 12.00
C ALA A 162 4.61 14.82 11.42
N THR A 163 4.49 14.38 10.17
CA THR A 163 5.55 13.62 9.48
C THR A 163 6.80 14.48 9.25
N THR A 164 6.64 15.78 9.02
CA THR A 164 7.78 16.70 8.97
C THR A 164 8.45 16.83 10.33
N ALA A 165 7.67 17.06 11.38
CA ALA A 165 8.19 17.20 12.74
C ALA A 165 8.97 15.97 13.20
N ILE A 166 8.48 14.75 12.90
CA ILE A 166 9.09 13.49 13.34
C ILE A 166 10.50 13.28 12.78
N VAL A 167 10.82 13.87 11.62
CA VAL A 167 12.15 13.79 11.02
C VAL A 167 13.19 14.63 11.81
N PHE A 168 12.73 15.63 12.55
CA PHE A 168 13.60 16.55 13.30
C PHE A 168 13.62 16.26 14.80
N VAL A 169 12.67 15.52 15.33
CA VAL A 169 12.53 15.17 16.75
C VAL A 169 13.28 13.88 17.04
N THR A 170 14.03 13.86 18.15
CA THR A 170 14.73 12.67 18.66
C THR A 170 14.33 12.30 20.08
N ASP A 171 13.50 13.10 20.76
CA ASP A 171 12.98 12.78 22.08
C ASP A 171 11.92 11.67 21.97
N PRO A 172 12.05 10.58 22.75
CA PRO A 172 11.15 9.43 22.67
C PRO A 172 9.69 9.78 22.94
N THR A 173 9.42 10.66 23.90
CA THR A 173 8.06 11.03 24.31
C THR A 173 7.36 11.79 23.18
N TRP A 174 8.04 12.77 22.60
CA TRP A 174 7.51 13.52 21.44
C TRP A 174 7.32 12.65 20.21
N LEU A 175 8.21 11.67 19.96
CA LEU A 175 8.05 10.71 18.88
C LEU A 175 6.78 9.87 19.04
N LEU A 176 6.45 9.40 20.24
CA LEU A 176 5.22 8.65 20.51
C LEU A 176 3.96 9.53 20.41
N ILE A 177 4.04 10.80 20.84
CA ILE A 177 2.95 11.77 20.62
C ILE A 177 2.73 12.01 19.13
N LEU A 178 3.81 12.19 18.35
CA LEU A 178 3.73 12.36 16.91
C LEU A 178 3.22 11.10 16.21
N ALA A 179 3.53 9.89 16.70
CA ALA A 179 2.95 8.65 16.22
C ALA A 179 1.41 8.65 16.32
N ALA A 180 0.89 9.08 17.48
CA ALA A 180 -0.55 9.20 17.69
C ALA A 180 -1.17 10.26 16.76
N VAL A 181 -0.55 11.42 16.63
CA VAL A 181 -1.00 12.50 15.75
C VAL A 181 -1.01 12.08 14.28
N ILE A 182 0.06 11.41 13.81
CA ILE A 182 0.13 10.87 12.44
C ILE A 182 -1.00 9.87 12.23
N GLY A 183 -1.19 8.90 13.16
CA GLY A 183 -2.24 7.91 13.07
C GLY A 183 -3.63 8.54 12.96
N LEU A 184 -3.96 9.52 13.82
CA LEU A 184 -5.23 10.24 13.79
C LEU A 184 -5.50 10.90 12.43
N PHE A 185 -4.51 11.54 11.85
CA PHE A 185 -4.66 12.20 10.55
C PHE A 185 -4.62 11.22 9.38
N GLU A 186 -3.87 10.11 9.47
CA GLU A 186 -3.86 9.06 8.43
C GLU A 186 -5.23 8.40 8.28
N GLY A 187 -5.89 8.02 9.38
CA GLY A 187 -7.23 7.45 9.34
C GLY A 187 -8.25 8.41 8.77
N GLY A 188 -8.14 9.71 9.11
CA GLY A 188 -8.99 10.76 8.56
C GLY A 188 -8.91 10.86 7.04
N HIS A 189 -7.71 10.81 6.51
CA HIS A 189 -7.50 10.91 5.07
C HIS A 189 -7.88 9.61 4.33
N ALA A 190 -7.66 8.45 4.95
CA ALA A 190 -7.95 7.16 4.35
C ALA A 190 -9.45 6.94 4.13
N ILE A 191 -10.28 7.27 5.13
CA ILE A 191 -11.74 7.06 5.06
C ILE A 191 -12.45 8.05 4.15
N VAL A 192 -11.97 9.29 4.06
CA VAL A 192 -12.61 10.35 3.26
C VAL A 192 -12.32 10.19 1.76
N GLY A 193 -11.18 9.62 1.39
CA GLY A 193 -10.71 9.56 0.01
C GLY A 193 -11.68 8.86 -0.97
N PRO A 194 -12.08 7.60 -0.75
CA PRO A 194 -12.96 6.89 -1.67
C PRO A 194 -14.34 7.54 -1.87
N PRO A 195 -15.10 7.93 -0.82
CA PRO A 195 -16.36 8.64 -1.00
C PRO A 195 -16.18 9.98 -1.70
N PHE A 196 -15.13 10.73 -1.40
CA PHE A 196 -14.82 11.98 -2.09
C PHE A 196 -14.61 11.77 -3.58
N MET A 197 -13.92 10.69 -3.97
CA MET A 197 -13.71 10.32 -5.37
C MET A 197 -15.05 9.99 -6.07
N VAL A 198 -15.96 9.29 -5.38
CA VAL A 198 -17.30 8.98 -5.91
C VAL A 198 -18.09 10.26 -6.17
N GLU A 199 -18.09 11.21 -5.23
CA GLU A 199 -18.85 12.47 -5.34
C GLU A 199 -18.28 13.41 -6.41
N GLN A 200 -16.97 13.39 -6.62
CA GLN A 200 -16.29 14.23 -7.61
C GLN A 200 -16.27 13.63 -9.02
N SER A 201 -16.91 12.47 -9.23
CA SER A 201 -16.92 11.75 -10.51
C SER A 201 -18.35 11.49 -11.01
N ARG A 202 -18.49 11.46 -12.35
CA ARG A 202 -19.74 11.06 -12.98
C ARG A 202 -19.94 9.54 -12.87
N PRO A 203 -21.18 9.04 -12.82
CA PRO A 203 -21.45 7.59 -12.69
C PRO A 203 -20.78 6.73 -13.77
N ASP A 204 -20.73 7.21 -15.00
CA ASP A 204 -20.14 6.52 -16.18
C ASP A 204 -18.60 6.43 -16.12
N GLU A 205 -17.93 7.35 -15.43
CA GLU A 205 -16.47 7.39 -15.31
C GLU A 205 -15.92 6.69 -14.07
N ARG A 206 -16.75 6.38 -13.04
CA ARG A 206 -16.32 5.88 -11.73
C ARG A 206 -15.46 4.63 -11.79
N VAL A 207 -15.90 3.60 -12.50
CA VAL A 207 -15.18 2.33 -12.60
C VAL A 207 -13.78 2.55 -13.18
N HIS A 208 -13.70 3.34 -14.26
CA HIS A 208 -12.42 3.66 -14.90
C HIS A 208 -11.55 4.55 -13.99
N LEU A 209 -12.15 5.51 -13.29
CA LEU A 209 -11.43 6.39 -12.37
C LEU A 209 -10.79 5.60 -11.23
N PHE A 210 -11.55 4.71 -10.56
CA PHE A 210 -11.02 3.90 -9.46
C PHE A 210 -9.94 2.92 -9.93
N SER A 211 -10.14 2.26 -11.06
CA SER A 211 -9.14 1.35 -11.63
C SER A 211 -7.85 2.07 -12.00
N LEU A 212 -7.95 3.23 -12.65
CA LEU A 212 -6.79 4.02 -13.04
C LEU A 212 -6.07 4.61 -11.84
N ASN A 213 -6.84 5.13 -10.85
CA ASN A 213 -6.28 5.63 -9.59
C ASN A 213 -5.49 4.55 -8.84
N GLY A 214 -6.07 3.36 -8.69
CA GLY A 214 -5.40 2.23 -8.05
C GLY A 214 -4.12 1.82 -8.80
N GLY A 215 -4.19 1.66 -10.11
CA GLY A 215 -3.03 1.30 -10.94
C GLY A 215 -1.90 2.34 -10.88
N ILE A 216 -2.24 3.63 -10.98
CA ILE A 216 -1.26 4.74 -10.85
C ILE A 216 -0.64 4.73 -9.45
N GLN A 217 -1.46 4.56 -8.41
CA GLN A 217 -1.00 4.59 -7.02
C GLN A 217 -0.03 3.45 -6.71
N VAL A 218 -0.35 2.21 -7.14
CA VAL A 218 0.54 1.05 -6.94
C VAL A 218 1.83 1.19 -7.77
N GLY A 219 1.73 1.63 -9.03
CA GLY A 219 2.91 1.91 -9.85
C GLY A 219 3.82 2.97 -9.23
N ALA A 220 3.26 4.06 -8.73
CA ALA A 220 4.01 5.11 -8.03
C ALA A 220 4.58 4.62 -6.69
N ALA A 221 3.85 3.76 -5.96
CA ALA A 221 4.33 3.14 -4.74
C ALA A 221 5.56 2.24 -5.00
N SER A 222 5.57 1.51 -6.11
CA SER A 222 6.73 0.72 -6.52
C SER A 222 7.96 1.60 -6.77
N LEU A 223 7.76 2.74 -7.44
CA LEU A 223 8.83 3.74 -7.61
C LEU A 223 9.26 4.37 -6.28
N GLY A 224 8.33 4.58 -5.36
CA GLY A 224 8.61 5.05 -4.00
C GLY A 224 9.47 4.07 -3.20
N ASN A 225 9.17 2.77 -3.30
CA ASN A 225 9.98 1.72 -2.67
C ASN A 225 11.39 1.66 -3.26
N LEU A 226 11.53 1.75 -4.59
CA LEU A 226 12.85 1.82 -5.25
C LEU A 226 13.61 3.08 -4.82
N ALA A 227 12.95 4.23 -4.79
CA ALA A 227 13.55 5.50 -4.34
C ALA A 227 14.01 5.39 -2.88
N ALA A 228 13.21 4.78 -2.00
CA ALA A 228 13.58 4.51 -0.61
C ALA A 228 14.84 3.63 -0.50
N GLY A 229 15.02 2.69 -1.42
CA GLY A 229 16.22 1.87 -1.47
C GLY A 229 17.46 2.61 -1.96
N VAL A 230 17.30 3.48 -2.99
CA VAL A 230 18.44 4.10 -3.70
C VAL A 230 18.85 5.45 -3.09
N LEU A 231 17.92 6.26 -2.58
CA LEU A 231 18.23 7.59 -2.05
C LEU A 231 19.25 7.58 -0.91
N PRO A 232 19.19 6.68 0.09
CA PRO A 232 20.23 6.63 1.13
C PRO A 232 21.62 6.35 0.56
N LEU A 233 21.75 5.50 -0.49
CA LEU A 233 23.00 5.23 -1.17
C LEU A 233 23.52 6.48 -1.89
N ALA A 234 22.63 7.22 -2.57
CA ALA A 234 23.00 8.46 -3.27
C ALA A 234 23.50 9.52 -2.29
N PHE A 235 22.83 9.70 -1.15
CA PHE A 235 23.27 10.64 -0.11
C PHE A 235 24.55 10.16 0.58
N ALA A 236 24.72 8.86 0.78
CA ALA A 236 25.94 8.29 1.31
C ALA A 236 27.15 8.63 0.42
N ALA A 237 26.99 8.41 -0.87
CA ALA A 237 28.06 8.73 -1.85
C ALA A 237 28.31 10.25 -1.95
N LEU A 238 27.29 11.09 -1.82
CA LEU A 238 27.43 12.55 -1.92
C LEU A 238 28.13 13.16 -0.70
N PHE A 239 27.91 12.62 0.49
CA PHE A 239 28.40 13.17 1.76
C PHE A 239 29.49 12.31 2.42
N ASP A 240 29.97 11.28 1.73
CA ASP A 240 31.01 10.33 2.22
C ASP A 240 30.65 9.74 3.59
N ILE A 241 29.42 9.22 3.72
CA ILE A 241 28.89 8.60 4.93
C ILE A 241 28.36 7.21 4.65
N GLY A 242 28.17 6.39 5.70
CA GLY A 242 27.56 5.08 5.55
C GLY A 242 26.11 5.14 5.05
N PRO A 243 25.70 4.30 4.08
CA PRO A 243 24.34 4.31 3.54
C PRO A 243 23.26 3.94 4.56
N GLU A 244 23.62 3.18 5.58
CA GLU A 244 22.71 2.77 6.67
C GLU A 244 22.70 3.77 7.85
N SER A 245 23.45 4.89 7.72
CA SER A 245 23.51 5.92 8.75
C SER A 245 22.17 6.64 8.92
N ALA A 246 21.91 7.12 10.14
CA ALA A 246 20.71 7.90 10.44
C ALA A 246 20.60 9.15 9.54
N TRP A 247 21.74 9.75 9.17
CA TRP A 247 21.78 10.94 8.33
C TRP A 247 21.35 10.65 6.88
N ALA A 248 21.86 9.56 6.27
CA ALA A 248 21.49 9.16 4.91
C ALA A 248 20.01 8.80 4.83
N ARG A 249 19.50 8.02 5.79
CA ARG A 249 18.08 7.66 5.88
C ARG A 249 17.18 8.88 6.12
N ARG A 250 17.62 9.82 6.98
CA ARG A 250 16.93 11.10 7.24
C ARG A 250 16.84 11.97 6.00
N ALA A 251 17.93 12.16 5.27
CA ALA A 251 17.97 12.93 4.03
C ALA A 251 17.04 12.34 2.97
N ALA A 252 17.01 10.99 2.85
CA ALA A 252 16.09 10.30 1.96
C ALA A 252 14.61 10.49 2.37
N LEU A 253 14.28 10.44 3.66
CA LEU A 253 12.93 10.73 4.18
C LEU A 253 12.49 12.16 3.84
N MET A 254 13.41 13.14 3.97
CA MET A 254 13.12 14.54 3.63
C MET A 254 12.73 14.72 2.17
N CYS A 255 13.20 13.86 1.25
CA CYS A 255 12.76 13.89 -0.16
C CYS A 255 11.28 13.51 -0.32
N GLY A 256 10.71 12.72 0.58
CA GLY A 256 9.30 12.35 0.56
C GLY A 256 8.35 13.50 0.91
N LEU A 257 8.80 14.47 1.74
CA LEU A 257 7.97 15.56 2.25
C LEU A 257 7.48 16.52 1.15
N PRO A 258 8.35 17.05 0.25
CA PRO A 258 7.89 17.89 -0.85
C PRO A 258 6.97 17.13 -1.82
N ILE A 259 7.20 15.83 -2.04
CA ILE A 259 6.33 15.00 -2.87
C ILE A 259 4.94 14.87 -2.22
N MET A 260 4.91 14.68 -0.90
CA MET A 260 3.68 14.66 -0.12
C MET A 260 2.94 16.00 -0.20
N LEU A 261 3.66 17.14 -0.10
CA LEU A 261 3.09 18.47 -0.28
C LEU A 261 2.51 18.66 -1.69
N LEU A 262 3.22 18.22 -2.74
CA LEU A 262 2.73 18.28 -4.11
C LEU A 262 1.42 17.51 -4.31
N SER A 263 1.22 16.42 -3.57
CA SER A 263 -0.03 15.65 -3.63
C SER A 263 -1.25 16.40 -3.09
N MET A 264 -1.06 17.46 -2.29
CA MET A 264 -2.15 18.30 -1.76
C MET A 264 -2.67 19.32 -2.78
N ILE A 265 -1.82 19.79 -3.69
CA ILE A 265 -2.18 20.85 -4.64
C ILE A 265 -3.44 20.50 -5.45
N PRO A 266 -3.57 19.30 -6.04
CA PRO A 266 -4.79 18.95 -6.75
C PRO A 266 -6.05 18.98 -5.89
N ILE A 267 -5.97 18.55 -4.61
CA ILE A 267 -7.10 18.58 -3.68
C ILE A 267 -7.52 20.03 -3.38
N TYR A 268 -6.55 20.92 -3.20
CA TYR A 268 -6.81 22.34 -2.98
C TYR A 268 -7.54 22.99 -4.16
N LEU A 269 -7.27 22.53 -5.39
CA LEU A 269 -7.88 23.04 -6.62
C LEU A 269 -9.28 22.46 -6.91
N ILE A 270 -9.73 21.41 -6.21
CA ILE A 270 -11.06 20.83 -6.35
C ILE A 270 -12.09 21.81 -5.80
N ARG A 271 -13.16 22.03 -6.56
CA ARG A 271 -14.34 22.78 -6.11
C ARG A 271 -15.40 21.79 -5.65
N GLU A 272 -15.72 21.78 -4.36
CA GLU A 272 -16.72 20.91 -3.77
C GLU A 272 -18.05 21.68 -3.60
N GLU A 273 -19.14 21.12 -4.11
CA GLU A 273 -20.50 21.54 -3.80
C GLU A 273 -20.99 20.72 -2.60
N TRP A 274 -20.71 21.22 -1.40
CA TRP A 274 -21.05 20.51 -0.18
C TRP A 274 -22.47 20.85 0.29
N ARG A 275 -23.19 19.79 0.74
CA ARG A 275 -24.48 19.90 1.43
C ARG A 275 -24.39 19.12 2.75
N PRO A 276 -24.71 19.75 3.90
CA PRO A 276 -24.64 19.07 5.20
C PRO A 276 -25.58 17.88 5.24
N MET A 277 -25.09 16.75 5.73
CA MET A 277 -25.85 15.54 5.92
C MET A 277 -26.33 15.45 7.38
N ASN A 278 -27.55 14.91 7.61
CA ASN A 278 -28.08 14.74 8.95
C ASN A 278 -27.40 13.53 9.63
N ILE A 279 -26.78 13.75 10.81
CA ILE A 279 -26.07 12.73 11.60
C ILE A 279 -26.96 11.54 11.96
N ARG A 280 -28.27 11.77 12.19
CA ARG A 280 -29.22 10.69 12.53
C ARG A 280 -29.23 9.56 11.51
N ARG A 281 -28.93 9.84 10.23
CA ARG A 281 -28.85 8.82 9.18
C ARG A 281 -27.70 7.82 9.36
N TRP A 282 -26.70 8.15 10.14
CA TRP A 282 -25.56 7.25 10.41
C TRP A 282 -25.94 6.08 11.34
N VAL A 283 -26.84 6.31 12.28
CA VAL A 283 -27.19 5.33 13.33
C VAL A 283 -28.55 4.67 13.07
N GLU A 284 -29.53 5.42 12.56
CA GLU A 284 -30.92 4.98 12.41
C GLU A 284 -31.19 4.03 11.23
N GLY A 285 -30.16 3.60 10.50
CA GLY A 285 -30.34 2.85 9.25
C GLY A 285 -29.74 1.43 9.20
N ILE A 286 -29.12 0.97 10.27
CA ILE A 286 -28.49 -0.37 10.28
C ILE A 286 -29.54 -1.43 10.57
N GLU A 287 -29.73 -2.37 9.66
CA GLU A 287 -30.64 -3.52 9.81
C GLU A 287 -29.85 -4.85 9.81
N ASN A 288 -28.69 -4.88 9.12
CA ASN A 288 -27.90 -6.10 8.93
C ASN A 288 -26.79 -6.26 9.99
N TYR A 289 -27.11 -6.04 11.27
CA TYR A 289 -26.13 -6.13 12.37
C TYR A 289 -25.29 -7.40 12.37
N GLY A 290 -25.90 -8.56 12.08
CA GLY A 290 -25.19 -9.84 12.05
C GLY A 290 -24.15 -9.92 10.94
N ARG A 291 -24.46 -9.45 9.72
CA ARG A 291 -23.53 -9.44 8.59
C ARG A 291 -22.41 -8.42 8.82
N ILE A 292 -22.76 -7.22 9.27
CA ILE A 292 -21.78 -6.16 9.59
C ILE A 292 -20.89 -6.58 10.75
N GLY A 293 -21.45 -7.18 11.81
CA GLY A 293 -20.69 -7.69 12.95
C GLY A 293 -19.72 -8.82 12.57
N MET A 294 -20.12 -9.73 11.68
CA MET A 294 -19.22 -10.78 11.19
C MET A 294 -18.10 -10.21 10.29
N LEU A 295 -18.41 -9.25 9.43
CA LEU A 295 -17.39 -8.53 8.66
C LEU A 295 -16.42 -7.81 9.59
N ALA A 296 -16.91 -7.09 10.59
CA ALA A 296 -16.07 -6.42 11.58
C ALA A 296 -15.19 -7.38 12.37
N LEU A 297 -15.75 -8.53 12.82
CA LEU A 297 -14.99 -9.55 13.52
C LEU A 297 -13.87 -10.13 12.66
N THR A 298 -14.18 -10.49 11.42
CA THR A 298 -13.17 -11.06 10.50
C THR A 298 -12.10 -10.04 10.17
N GLU A 299 -12.45 -8.78 9.91
CA GLU A 299 -11.49 -7.69 9.72
C GLU A 299 -10.66 -7.41 10.97
N GLY A 300 -11.26 -7.49 12.15
CA GLY A 300 -10.55 -7.34 13.41
C GLY A 300 -9.47 -8.41 13.62
N LEU A 301 -9.81 -9.66 13.30
CA LEU A 301 -8.84 -10.75 13.33
C LEU A 301 -7.76 -10.58 12.25
N VAL A 302 -8.14 -10.16 11.03
CA VAL A 302 -7.17 -9.85 9.97
C VAL A 302 -6.23 -8.73 10.41
N GLY A 303 -6.75 -7.65 10.95
CA GLY A 303 -5.94 -6.54 11.47
C GLY A 303 -4.99 -6.99 12.58
N LEU A 304 -5.50 -7.76 13.55
CA LEU A 304 -4.67 -8.31 14.63
C LEU A 304 -3.53 -9.17 14.07
N GLY A 305 -3.81 -10.08 13.14
CA GLY A 305 -2.80 -10.92 12.49
C GLY A 305 -1.78 -10.12 11.67
N LEU A 306 -2.23 -9.09 10.92
CA LEU A 306 -1.34 -8.17 10.21
C LEU A 306 -0.41 -7.44 11.18
N GLY A 307 -0.90 -7.04 12.34
CA GLY A 307 -0.11 -6.33 13.35
C GLY A 307 1.11 -7.13 13.83
N PHE A 308 1.04 -8.46 13.83
CA PHE A 308 2.17 -9.31 14.20
C PHE A 308 3.31 -9.34 13.16
N SER A 309 3.08 -8.90 11.93
CA SER A 309 4.07 -9.04 10.84
C SER A 309 4.24 -7.78 9.99
N ALA A 310 3.16 -7.23 9.46
CA ALA A 310 3.19 -6.23 8.40
C ALA A 310 3.93 -4.92 8.74
N PRO A 311 3.83 -4.34 9.96
CA PRO A 311 4.58 -3.14 10.32
C PRO A 311 6.10 -3.34 10.36
N PHE A 312 6.55 -4.60 10.41
CA PHE A 312 7.94 -4.97 10.68
C PHE A 312 8.63 -5.65 9.50
N PHE A 313 7.99 -5.82 8.35
CA PHE A 313 8.62 -6.47 7.20
C PHE A 313 9.96 -5.83 6.80
N ASN A 314 10.03 -4.51 6.75
CA ASN A 314 11.28 -3.81 6.42
C ASN A 314 12.36 -4.04 7.48
N ILE A 315 11.99 -4.09 8.75
CA ILE A 315 12.93 -4.36 9.86
C ILE A 315 13.40 -5.81 9.85
N PHE A 316 12.51 -6.76 9.55
CA PHE A 316 12.86 -8.17 9.39
C PHE A 316 14.00 -8.35 8.35
N PHE A 317 13.86 -7.72 7.19
CA PHE A 317 14.92 -7.75 6.19
C PHE A 317 16.21 -7.07 6.65
N ASP A 318 16.11 -5.90 7.30
CA ASP A 318 17.27 -5.12 7.80
C ASP A 318 17.98 -5.82 8.98
N GLN A 319 17.25 -6.19 10.03
CA GLN A 319 17.84 -6.68 11.28
C GLN A 319 18.14 -8.17 11.27
N HIS A 320 17.23 -9.00 10.75
CA HIS A 320 17.37 -10.46 10.75
C HIS A 320 18.21 -10.96 9.56
N LEU A 321 17.92 -10.47 8.36
CA LEU A 321 18.60 -10.91 7.16
C LEU A 321 19.79 -10.03 6.75
N LYS A 322 20.03 -8.92 7.47
CA LYS A 322 21.10 -7.95 7.17
C LYS A 322 21.07 -7.45 5.72
N ALA A 323 19.85 -7.30 5.19
CA ALA A 323 19.65 -6.79 3.85
C ALA A 323 19.92 -5.29 3.80
N SER A 324 20.56 -4.82 2.72
CA SER A 324 20.72 -3.39 2.47
C SER A 324 19.36 -2.74 2.19
N THR A 325 19.25 -1.44 2.47
CA THR A 325 18.02 -0.66 2.19
C THR A 325 17.63 -0.76 0.71
N ALA A 326 18.61 -0.86 -0.21
CA ALA A 326 18.36 -1.06 -1.64
C ALA A 326 17.70 -2.42 -1.96
N GLN A 327 18.17 -3.49 -1.34
CA GLN A 327 17.58 -4.82 -1.50
C GLN A 327 16.14 -4.85 -0.98
N ILE A 328 15.89 -4.24 0.17
CA ILE A 328 14.55 -4.12 0.75
C ILE A 328 13.63 -3.33 -0.21
N GLY A 329 14.10 -2.20 -0.71
CA GLY A 329 13.34 -1.38 -1.67
C GLY A 329 12.98 -2.13 -2.94
N LEU A 330 13.90 -2.94 -3.48
CA LEU A 330 13.66 -3.77 -4.66
C LEU A 330 12.64 -4.88 -4.38
N ILE A 331 12.77 -5.61 -3.28
CA ILE A 331 11.84 -6.68 -2.89
C ILE A 331 10.41 -6.12 -2.74
N PHE A 332 10.27 -4.97 -2.09
CA PHE A 332 8.96 -4.33 -1.89
C PHE A 332 8.38 -3.80 -3.20
N ALA A 333 9.21 -3.25 -4.09
CA ALA A 333 8.79 -2.81 -5.42
C ALA A 333 8.29 -3.98 -6.28
N LEU A 334 9.03 -5.10 -6.28
CA LEU A 334 8.63 -6.32 -7.00
C LEU A 334 7.30 -6.88 -6.46
N GLY A 335 7.13 -6.92 -5.14
CA GLY A 335 5.88 -7.33 -4.50
C GLY A 335 4.69 -6.48 -4.98
N SER A 336 4.85 -5.16 -5.00
CA SER A 336 3.81 -4.23 -5.45
C SER A 336 3.46 -4.41 -6.92
N ILE A 337 4.46 -4.51 -7.79
CA ILE A 337 4.26 -4.69 -9.25
C ILE A 337 3.55 -6.01 -9.54
N LEU A 338 4.03 -7.12 -8.94
CA LEU A 338 3.45 -8.43 -9.16
C LEU A 338 2.02 -8.51 -8.66
N THR A 339 1.72 -7.91 -7.49
CA THR A 339 0.35 -7.83 -6.96
C THR A 339 -0.57 -7.09 -7.93
N ALA A 340 -0.14 -5.94 -8.46
CA ALA A 340 -0.92 -5.18 -9.43
C ALA A 340 -1.21 -5.99 -10.70
N MET A 341 -0.21 -6.72 -11.20
CA MET A 341 -0.36 -7.54 -12.41
C MET A 341 -1.31 -8.71 -12.21
N VAL A 342 -1.13 -9.47 -11.13
CA VAL A 342 -1.94 -10.68 -10.87
C VAL A 342 -3.38 -10.32 -10.53
N THR A 343 -3.63 -9.16 -9.91
CA THR A 343 -4.98 -8.67 -9.64
C THR A 343 -5.84 -8.59 -10.90
N LEU A 344 -5.26 -8.34 -12.08
CA LEU A 344 -5.97 -8.31 -13.36
C LEU A 344 -6.58 -9.66 -13.77
N PHE A 345 -6.04 -10.78 -13.27
CA PHE A 345 -6.50 -12.14 -13.58
C PHE A 345 -7.51 -12.69 -12.59
N VAL A 346 -7.70 -12.02 -11.46
CA VAL A 346 -8.57 -12.50 -10.37
C VAL A 346 -10.04 -12.68 -10.79
N PRO A 347 -10.63 -11.84 -11.66
CA PRO A 347 -12.00 -12.05 -12.14
C PRO A 347 -12.22 -13.43 -12.78
N ILE A 348 -11.19 -13.99 -13.44
CA ILE A 348 -11.26 -15.33 -14.05
C ILE A 348 -11.46 -16.43 -12.99
N VAL A 349 -10.75 -16.31 -11.87
CA VAL A 349 -10.84 -17.27 -10.75
C VAL A 349 -12.20 -17.16 -10.07
N VAL A 350 -12.67 -15.95 -9.83
CA VAL A 350 -13.98 -15.65 -9.22
C VAL A 350 -15.12 -16.27 -10.01
N HIS A 351 -15.07 -16.15 -11.34
CA HIS A 351 -16.10 -16.70 -12.21
C HIS A 351 -16.24 -18.22 -12.07
N ARG A 352 -15.16 -18.94 -11.73
CA ARG A 352 -15.17 -20.40 -11.57
C ARG A 352 -15.51 -20.88 -10.15
N LEU A 353 -15.02 -20.21 -9.13
CA LEU A 353 -15.09 -20.65 -7.74
C LEU A 353 -16.16 -19.93 -6.90
N GLY A 354 -16.67 -18.78 -7.37
CA GLY A 354 -17.47 -17.87 -6.56
C GLY A 354 -16.60 -16.92 -5.72
N ARG A 355 -17.21 -15.88 -5.15
CA ARG A 355 -16.51 -14.79 -4.44
C ARG A 355 -15.93 -15.22 -3.10
N VAL A 356 -16.76 -15.77 -2.22
CA VAL A 356 -16.36 -16.18 -0.86
C VAL A 356 -15.30 -17.27 -0.91
N ARG A 357 -15.45 -18.27 -1.78
CA ARG A 357 -14.46 -19.34 -1.93
C ARG A 357 -13.14 -18.80 -2.44
N THR A 358 -13.15 -17.94 -3.47
CA THR A 358 -11.94 -17.34 -4.02
C THR A 358 -11.17 -16.56 -2.95
N VAL A 359 -11.84 -15.66 -2.20
CA VAL A 359 -11.22 -14.89 -1.14
C VAL A 359 -10.59 -15.82 -0.09
N THR A 360 -11.36 -16.78 0.40
CA THR A 360 -10.90 -17.71 1.44
C THR A 360 -9.71 -18.53 0.99
N PHE A 361 -9.78 -19.20 -0.17
CA PHE A 361 -8.67 -20.04 -0.65
C PHE A 361 -7.40 -19.25 -0.94
N VAL A 362 -7.52 -18.08 -1.56
CA VAL A 362 -6.36 -17.21 -1.84
C VAL A 362 -5.68 -16.80 -0.54
N LYS A 363 -6.44 -16.34 0.45
CA LYS A 363 -5.90 -15.90 1.74
C LYS A 363 -5.30 -17.07 2.54
N LEU A 364 -5.99 -18.22 2.62
CA LEU A 364 -5.45 -19.41 3.31
C LEU A 364 -4.18 -19.94 2.65
N LEU A 365 -4.09 -19.89 1.31
CA LEU A 365 -2.89 -20.29 0.58
C LEU A 365 -1.69 -19.37 0.87
N GLY A 366 -1.94 -18.13 1.27
CA GLY A 366 -0.90 -17.18 1.66
C GLY A 366 -0.31 -17.43 3.05
N ILE A 367 -1.00 -18.16 3.94
CA ILE A 367 -0.54 -18.37 5.32
C ILE A 367 0.80 -19.14 5.38
N PRO A 368 0.98 -20.23 4.64
CA PRO A 368 2.28 -20.90 4.60
C PRO A 368 3.42 -19.98 4.18
N SER A 369 3.20 -19.08 3.20
CA SER A 369 4.25 -18.15 2.79
C SER A 369 4.62 -17.14 3.88
N LEU A 370 3.64 -16.67 4.67
CA LEU A 370 3.88 -15.80 5.81
C LEU A 370 4.72 -16.51 6.90
N ILE A 371 4.36 -17.75 7.23
CA ILE A 371 5.09 -18.55 8.23
C ILE A 371 6.52 -18.84 7.73
N LEU A 372 6.66 -19.29 6.48
CA LEU A 372 7.96 -19.55 5.86
C LEU A 372 8.84 -18.30 5.75
N LEU A 373 8.23 -17.11 5.57
CA LEU A 373 8.94 -15.85 5.63
C LEU A 373 9.58 -15.63 7.01
N GLY A 374 8.84 -15.81 8.10
CA GLY A 374 9.37 -15.66 9.46
C GLY A 374 10.45 -16.69 9.84
N MET A 375 10.49 -17.84 9.13
CA MET A 375 11.50 -18.88 9.32
C MET A 375 12.71 -18.75 8.38
N SER A 376 12.76 -17.71 7.53
CA SER A 376 13.76 -17.56 6.48
C SER A 376 15.07 -16.97 7.02
N TYR A 377 16.19 -17.52 6.58
CA TYR A 377 17.55 -17.03 6.84
C TYR A 377 18.29 -16.63 5.56
N ASP A 378 17.69 -16.82 4.40
CA ASP A 378 18.21 -16.42 3.10
C ASP A 378 17.37 -15.31 2.50
N ILE A 379 18.00 -14.25 1.99
CA ILE A 379 17.33 -13.06 1.49
C ILE A 379 16.47 -13.32 0.24
N VAL A 380 16.91 -14.24 -0.62
CA VAL A 380 16.21 -14.56 -1.88
C VAL A 380 14.97 -15.35 -1.58
N TRP A 381 15.10 -16.36 -0.72
CA TRP A 381 13.97 -17.15 -0.26
C TRP A 381 12.95 -16.27 0.50
N ALA A 382 13.42 -15.45 1.44
CA ALA A 382 12.58 -14.52 2.18
C ALA A 382 11.88 -13.50 1.25
N GLY A 383 12.62 -12.97 0.27
CA GLY A 383 12.06 -12.09 -0.75
C GLY A 383 10.95 -12.75 -1.56
N ALA A 384 11.14 -14.00 -1.98
CA ALA A 384 10.10 -14.77 -2.67
C ALA A 384 8.88 -15.01 -1.78
N MET A 385 9.09 -15.43 -0.51
CA MET A 385 8.00 -15.63 0.44
C MET A 385 7.27 -14.33 0.76
N TYR A 386 7.97 -13.21 0.90
CA TYR A 386 7.37 -11.88 1.07
C TYR A 386 6.47 -11.52 -0.13
N VAL A 387 6.97 -11.68 -1.35
CA VAL A 387 6.20 -11.38 -2.56
C VAL A 387 4.92 -12.22 -2.63
N ILE A 388 5.01 -13.53 -2.34
CA ILE A 388 3.84 -14.42 -2.30
C ILE A 388 2.88 -13.99 -1.18
N THR A 389 3.39 -13.62 -0.01
CA THR A 389 2.58 -13.16 1.13
C THR A 389 1.82 -11.89 0.77
N ILE A 390 2.50 -10.87 0.23
CA ILE A 390 1.85 -9.62 -0.19
C ILE A 390 0.83 -9.86 -1.30
N LEU A 391 1.13 -10.74 -2.22
CA LEU A 391 0.23 -11.11 -3.32
C LEU A 391 -1.07 -11.74 -2.78
N LEU A 392 -0.97 -12.71 -1.88
CA LEU A 392 -2.09 -13.54 -1.43
C LEU A 392 -2.81 -12.94 -0.22
N ILE A 393 -2.09 -12.55 0.81
CA ILE A 393 -2.65 -11.98 2.04
C ILE A 393 -2.84 -10.47 1.91
N GLY A 394 -1.92 -9.80 1.27
CA GLY A 394 -1.83 -8.34 1.27
C GLY A 394 -0.91 -7.82 2.37
N GLY A 395 -0.79 -6.51 2.44
CA GLY A 395 0.04 -5.81 3.41
C GLY A 395 -0.53 -4.42 3.70
N PRO A 396 0.20 -3.60 4.46
CA PRO A 396 -0.24 -2.24 4.74
C PRO A 396 -0.34 -1.45 3.43
N PHE A 397 -1.34 -0.56 3.40
CA PHE A 397 -1.59 0.31 2.24
C PHE A 397 -0.28 0.86 1.61
N PRO A 398 -0.15 0.89 0.27
CA PRO A 398 -1.18 0.60 -0.73
C PRO A 398 -1.28 -0.86 -1.19
N ASN A 399 -0.51 -1.77 -0.63
CA ASN A 399 -0.36 -3.15 -1.09
C ASN A 399 -1.50 -4.06 -0.59
N LYS A 400 -2.68 -3.89 -1.15
CA LYS A 400 -3.78 -4.83 -0.93
C LYS A 400 -3.54 -6.14 -1.68
N GLY A 401 -3.89 -7.27 -1.07
CA GLY A 401 -3.81 -8.58 -1.72
C GLY A 401 -4.73 -8.69 -2.93
N ILE A 402 -4.46 -9.65 -3.81
CA ILE A 402 -5.21 -9.82 -5.07
C ILE A 402 -6.71 -10.08 -4.86
N SER A 403 -7.12 -10.64 -3.75
CA SER A 403 -8.52 -10.94 -3.44
C SER A 403 -9.26 -9.80 -2.72
N ASP A 404 -8.57 -8.73 -2.27
CA ASP A 404 -9.18 -7.65 -1.50
C ASP A 404 -10.23 -6.84 -2.27
N PRO A 405 -10.10 -6.58 -3.58
CA PRO A 405 -11.17 -5.94 -4.34
C PRO A 405 -12.46 -6.76 -4.35
N ILE A 406 -12.35 -8.10 -4.40
CA ILE A 406 -13.51 -9.01 -4.39
C ILE A 406 -14.14 -9.05 -3.01
N TYR A 407 -13.32 -9.15 -1.98
CA TYR A 407 -13.76 -9.11 -0.60
C TYR A 407 -14.53 -7.81 -0.30
N THR A 408 -13.98 -6.66 -0.69
CA THR A 408 -14.63 -5.36 -0.51
C THR A 408 -15.94 -5.26 -1.30
N LEU A 409 -15.97 -5.73 -2.56
CA LEU A 409 -17.18 -5.75 -3.37
C LEU A 409 -18.26 -6.62 -2.71
N PHE A 410 -17.91 -7.85 -2.32
CA PHE A 410 -18.82 -8.75 -1.63
C PHE A 410 -19.37 -8.15 -0.33
N ALA A 411 -18.51 -7.54 0.49
CA ALA A 411 -18.92 -6.88 1.72
C ALA A 411 -19.94 -5.75 1.49
N MET A 412 -19.81 -5.00 0.37
CA MET A 412 -20.76 -3.95 0.01
C MET A 412 -22.08 -4.49 -0.57
N GLU A 413 -22.07 -5.70 -1.14
CA GLU A 413 -23.27 -6.32 -1.71
C GLU A 413 -24.13 -7.06 -0.67
N VAL A 414 -23.52 -7.60 0.38
CA VAL A 414 -24.26 -8.32 1.45
C VAL A 414 -25.00 -7.40 2.42
N VAL A 415 -24.81 -6.09 2.30
CA VAL A 415 -25.51 -5.06 3.09
C VAL A 415 -26.34 -4.17 2.19
N LYS A 416 -27.36 -3.49 2.76
CA LYS A 416 -28.20 -2.55 2.02
C LYS A 416 -27.40 -1.33 1.56
N GLU A 417 -27.80 -0.73 0.45
CA GLU A 417 -27.10 0.43 -0.14
C GLU A 417 -26.85 1.56 0.86
N ARG A 418 -27.83 1.85 1.72
CA ARG A 418 -27.72 2.87 2.77
C ARG A 418 -26.72 2.54 3.87
N GLU A 419 -26.39 1.24 4.06
CA GLU A 419 -25.47 0.77 5.10
C GLU A 419 -24.01 0.68 4.62
N ARG A 420 -23.76 0.75 3.30
CA ARG A 420 -22.42 0.56 2.70
C ARG A 420 -21.36 1.50 3.25
N GLY A 421 -21.68 2.77 3.43
CA GLY A 421 -20.75 3.76 3.98
C GLY A 421 -20.34 3.44 5.41
N THR A 422 -21.31 3.16 6.27
CA THR A 422 -21.10 2.79 7.68
C THR A 422 -20.33 1.46 7.77
N THR A 423 -20.72 0.45 6.97
CA THR A 423 -20.03 -0.85 6.92
C THR A 423 -18.56 -0.69 6.52
N ASN A 424 -18.27 0.09 5.48
CA ASN A 424 -16.89 0.36 5.07
C ASN A 424 -16.08 1.05 6.17
N GLY A 425 -16.67 2.03 6.85
CA GLY A 425 -16.04 2.70 7.99
C GLY A 425 -15.74 1.75 9.15
N ILE A 426 -16.70 0.88 9.50
CA ILE A 426 -16.53 -0.14 10.55
C ILE A 426 -15.42 -1.12 10.15
N MET A 427 -15.44 -1.66 8.93
CA MET A 427 -14.41 -2.58 8.45
C MET A 427 -13.02 -1.96 8.54
N HIS A 428 -12.83 -0.73 8.07
CA HIS A 428 -11.54 -0.02 8.19
C HIS A 428 -11.12 0.19 9.64
N ALA A 429 -11.99 0.63 10.52
CA ALA A 429 -11.68 0.81 11.93
C ALA A 429 -11.26 -0.50 12.60
N PHE A 430 -11.95 -1.61 12.26
CA PHE A 430 -11.69 -2.92 12.83
C PHE A 430 -10.47 -3.63 12.23
N VAL A 431 -9.95 -3.20 11.08
CA VAL A 431 -8.61 -3.65 10.61
C VAL A 431 -7.51 -2.89 11.35
N GLU A 432 -7.59 -1.56 11.35
CA GLU A 432 -6.46 -0.71 11.75
C GLU A 432 -6.28 -0.69 13.28
N PHE A 433 -7.35 -0.63 14.06
CA PHE A 433 -7.26 -0.62 15.53
C PHE A 433 -6.63 -1.91 16.09
N PRO A 434 -7.09 -3.14 15.76
CA PRO A 434 -6.46 -4.37 16.24
C PRO A 434 -5.05 -4.59 15.67
N MET A 435 -4.73 -4.02 14.50
CA MET A 435 -3.37 -4.05 13.95
C MET A 435 -2.37 -3.36 14.90
N GLY A 436 -2.76 -2.27 15.55
CA GLY A 436 -1.96 -1.64 16.59
C GLY A 436 -1.75 -2.55 17.80
N ILE A 437 -2.79 -3.27 18.22
CA ILE A 437 -2.67 -4.26 19.31
C ILE A 437 -1.70 -5.39 18.92
N GLY A 438 -1.84 -5.93 17.71
CA GLY A 438 -0.93 -6.95 17.19
C GLY A 438 0.53 -6.49 17.15
N ALA A 439 0.77 -5.23 16.73
CA ALA A 439 2.11 -4.65 16.73
C ALA A 439 2.69 -4.52 18.14
N ALA A 440 1.88 -4.13 19.14
CA ALA A 440 2.31 -4.09 20.53
C ALA A 440 2.69 -5.47 21.07
N LEU A 441 1.90 -6.50 20.74
CA LEU A 441 2.13 -7.87 21.18
C LEU A 441 3.32 -8.52 20.48
N ALA A 442 3.62 -8.16 19.22
CA ALA A 442 4.76 -8.67 18.47
C ALA A 442 6.11 -8.11 18.96
N GLY A 443 6.11 -6.86 19.46
CA GLY A 443 7.33 -6.13 19.83
C GLY A 443 8.29 -6.89 20.75
N PRO A 444 7.85 -7.48 21.88
CA PRO A 444 8.71 -8.24 22.79
C PRO A 444 9.40 -9.43 22.14
N PHE A 445 8.72 -10.19 21.26
CA PHE A 445 9.30 -11.31 20.54
C PHE A 445 10.41 -10.84 19.61
N MET A 446 10.13 -9.81 18.81
CA MET A 446 11.09 -9.27 17.85
C MET A 446 12.29 -8.60 18.56
N ALA A 447 12.07 -7.95 19.71
CA ALA A 447 13.14 -7.41 20.54
C ALA A 447 14.05 -8.52 21.11
N ALA A 448 13.50 -9.71 21.37
CA ALA A 448 14.25 -10.89 21.78
C ALA A 448 14.93 -11.63 20.59
N GLY A 449 14.77 -11.14 19.36
CA GLY A 449 15.30 -11.79 18.15
C GLY A 449 14.45 -12.96 17.63
N ASP A 450 13.28 -13.18 18.22
CA ASP A 450 12.35 -14.21 17.77
C ASP A 450 11.41 -13.63 16.69
N TRP A 451 11.80 -13.81 15.43
CA TRP A 451 11.01 -13.41 14.29
C TRP A 451 9.98 -14.44 13.86
N GLN A 452 10.21 -15.72 14.21
CA GLN A 452 9.36 -16.83 13.79
C GLN A 452 8.01 -16.81 14.50
N THR A 453 8.00 -16.68 15.83
CA THR A 453 6.79 -16.77 16.65
C THR A 453 5.71 -15.73 16.26
N PRO A 454 6.01 -14.43 16.08
CA PRO A 454 5.01 -13.47 15.62
C PRO A 454 4.37 -13.81 14.28
N TYR A 455 5.16 -14.28 13.32
CA TYR A 455 4.64 -14.66 12.00
C TYR A 455 3.75 -15.91 12.06
N MET A 456 4.08 -16.88 12.93
CA MET A 456 3.24 -18.06 13.20
C MET A 456 1.92 -17.68 13.88
N ILE A 457 1.95 -16.82 14.92
CA ILE A 457 0.77 -16.33 15.60
C ILE A 457 -0.13 -15.57 14.61
N GLY A 458 0.45 -14.64 13.84
CA GLY A 458 -0.27 -13.90 12.80
C GLY A 458 -0.92 -14.83 11.78
N GLY A 459 -0.19 -15.83 11.28
CA GLY A 459 -0.70 -16.85 10.36
C GLY A 459 -1.86 -17.67 10.95
N GLY A 460 -1.77 -18.05 12.23
CA GLY A 460 -2.84 -18.76 12.94
C GLY A 460 -4.12 -17.92 13.09
N ILE A 461 -3.95 -16.63 13.43
CA ILE A 461 -5.08 -15.68 13.51
C ILE A 461 -5.73 -15.49 12.13
N PHE A 462 -4.94 -15.38 11.05
CA PHE A 462 -5.47 -15.35 9.69
C PHE A 462 -6.27 -16.60 9.33
N ALA A 463 -5.78 -17.79 9.70
CA ALA A 463 -6.50 -19.04 9.46
C ALA A 463 -7.88 -18.99 10.11
N VAL A 464 -7.95 -18.60 11.38
CA VAL A 464 -9.22 -18.45 12.12
C VAL A 464 -10.13 -17.43 11.43
N ALA A 465 -9.62 -16.26 11.07
CA ALA A 465 -10.39 -15.21 10.42
C ALA A 465 -11.06 -15.70 9.13
N PHE A 466 -10.28 -16.33 8.22
CA PHE A 466 -10.81 -16.75 6.93
C PHE A 466 -11.64 -18.04 7.00
N ILE A 467 -11.42 -18.91 7.97
CA ILE A 467 -12.33 -20.04 8.25
C ILE A 467 -13.68 -19.53 8.74
N LEU A 468 -13.70 -18.57 9.70
CA LEU A 468 -14.94 -17.95 10.18
C LEU A 468 -15.69 -17.22 9.05
N TYR A 469 -14.97 -16.45 8.24
CA TYR A 469 -15.52 -15.79 7.07
C TYR A 469 -16.17 -16.80 6.11
N TYR A 470 -15.48 -17.88 5.79
CA TYR A 470 -16.00 -18.94 4.93
C TYR A 470 -17.28 -19.58 5.49
N LEU A 471 -17.22 -20.03 6.74
CA LEU A 471 -18.35 -20.74 7.37
C LEU A 471 -19.63 -19.89 7.42
N TYR A 472 -19.48 -18.58 7.62
CA TYR A 472 -20.63 -17.69 7.69
C TYR A 472 -21.15 -17.29 6.31
N PHE A 473 -20.26 -16.88 5.40
CA PHE A 473 -20.66 -16.27 4.14
C PHE A 473 -20.83 -17.23 2.95
N VAL A 474 -20.29 -18.44 2.99
CA VAL A 474 -20.40 -19.39 1.87
C VAL A 474 -21.85 -19.75 1.51
N ARG A 475 -22.75 -19.80 2.50
CA ARG A 475 -24.17 -20.06 2.30
C ARG A 475 -24.93 -18.86 1.74
N ILE A 476 -24.43 -17.67 1.96
CA ILE A 476 -25.02 -16.41 1.49
C ILE A 476 -24.63 -16.18 0.03
N ASP A 477 -23.35 -16.40 -0.34
CA ASP A 477 -22.82 -16.23 -1.71
C ASP A 477 -23.56 -17.15 -2.74
N GLY A 478 -23.99 -18.34 -2.32
CA GLY A 478 -24.72 -19.28 -3.18
C GLY A 478 -26.21 -18.95 -3.41
N ARG A 479 -26.77 -17.95 -2.71
CA ARG A 479 -28.20 -17.57 -2.82
C ARG A 479 -28.45 -16.32 -3.65
N GLU A 480 -27.42 -15.52 -3.91
CA GLU A 480 -27.53 -14.31 -4.72
C GLU A 480 -27.04 -14.57 -6.15
N PRO A 481 -27.84 -14.29 -7.19
CA PRO A 481 -27.41 -14.48 -8.57
C PRO A 481 -26.22 -13.55 -8.87
N VAL A 482 -25.16 -14.13 -9.44
CA VAL A 482 -24.06 -13.35 -10.04
C VAL A 482 -24.70 -12.38 -11.01
N LEU A 483 -24.52 -11.08 -10.78
CA LEU A 483 -25.02 -10.03 -11.69
C LEU A 483 -24.63 -10.40 -13.11
N GLN A 484 -25.63 -10.75 -13.95
CA GLN A 484 -25.42 -10.88 -15.37
C GLN A 484 -24.89 -9.52 -15.89
N PRO A 485 -23.85 -9.49 -16.73
CA PRO A 485 -23.46 -8.26 -17.37
C PRO A 485 -24.69 -7.69 -18.06
N ALA A 486 -25.00 -6.42 -17.78
CA ALA A 486 -26.08 -5.72 -18.45
C ALA A 486 -25.88 -5.93 -19.95
N THR A 487 -26.77 -6.73 -20.53
CA THR A 487 -26.84 -6.89 -21.98
C THR A 487 -27.08 -5.49 -22.54
N ALA A 488 -26.08 -4.99 -23.28
CA ALA A 488 -26.21 -3.75 -24.01
C ALA A 488 -27.43 -3.90 -24.94
N SER A 489 -28.53 -3.21 -24.59
CA SER A 489 -29.65 -2.95 -25.46
C SER A 489 -29.48 -1.58 -26.11
#